data_6d94164ea17216c9490e880510b0a3fd
#
_entry.id   6d94164ea17216c9490e880510b0a3fd
#
_cell.length_a   1.000
_cell.length_b   1.000
_cell.length_c   1.000
_cell.angle_alpha   90.00
_cell.angle_beta   90.00
_cell.angle_gamma   90.00
#
_symmetry.space_group_name_H-M   'P 1'
#
loop_
_entity.id
_entity.type
_entity.pdbx_description
1 polymer ?
#
loop_
_entity_poly.entity_id
_entity_poly.type
_entity_poly.pdbx_seq_one_letter_code
_entity_poly.pdbx_strand_id
1 'polypeptide(L)'
;YYQNTTHIIFVVDSNDRERLEEARNQLHNTLREEELQKIPVLVFANKQDLPNAMSVKEVEEKLDLQSTRDHVWFVQGSCATSGDGLEEGLDWITNGCPVNPQRFQKAKSARN
;
A
#
# COMPACT_ATOMS: atom_id res chain seq x y z
N TYR A 1 -4.13 -14.55 14.97
CA TYR A 1 -3.37 -15.53 14.22
C TYR A 1 -2.29 -14.93 13.33
N TYR A 2 -1.60 -13.96 13.91
CA TYR A 2 -0.62 -13.19 13.17
C TYR A 2 0.79 -13.37 13.74
N GLN A 3 1.03 -14.55 14.25
CA GLN A 3 2.32 -14.88 14.87
C GLN A 3 3.43 -14.81 13.80
N ASN A 4 4.51 -14.12 14.12
CA ASN A 4 5.67 -13.97 13.25
C ASN A 4 5.40 -13.13 11.98
N THR A 5 4.31 -12.35 11.96
CA THR A 5 4.03 -11.44 10.86
C THR A 5 5.04 -10.29 10.90
N THR A 6 5.74 -10.08 9.78
CA THR A 6 6.74 -9.00 9.68
C THR A 6 6.24 -7.82 8.85
N HIS A 7 5.29 -8.07 7.93
CA HIS A 7 4.78 -7.06 7.03
C HIS A 7 3.33 -7.37 6.70
N ILE A 8 2.56 -6.36 6.34
CA ILE A 8 1.20 -6.54 5.84
C ILE A 8 1.18 -6.07 4.40
N ILE A 9 0.70 -6.94 3.50
CA ILE A 9 0.52 -6.57 2.10
C ILE A 9 -0.96 -6.58 1.81
N PHE A 10 -1.47 -5.43 1.35
CA PHE A 10 -2.89 -5.24 1.10
C PHE A 10 -3.08 -4.80 -0.36
N VAL A 11 -3.91 -5.52 -1.10
CA VAL A 11 -4.12 -5.24 -2.53
C VAL A 11 -5.51 -4.69 -2.72
N VAL A 12 -5.62 -3.54 -3.39
CA VAL A 12 -6.92 -2.95 -3.70
C VAL A 12 -7.08 -2.76 -5.20
N ASP A 13 -8.32 -2.81 -5.66
CA ASP A 13 -8.67 -2.57 -7.05
C ASP A 13 -8.91 -1.07 -7.22
N SER A 14 -7.99 -0.39 -7.91
CA SER A 14 -8.07 1.06 -8.11
C SER A 14 -9.24 1.48 -8.99
N ASN A 15 -9.86 0.54 -9.68
CA ASN A 15 -10.98 0.84 -10.56
C ASN A 15 -12.33 0.68 -9.88
N ASP A 16 -12.37 0.16 -8.67
CA ASP A 16 -13.61 -0.12 -7.96
C ASP A 16 -13.77 0.83 -6.76
N ARG A 17 -14.28 2.02 -7.07
CA ARG A 17 -14.44 3.06 -6.05
C ARG A 17 -15.44 2.69 -4.98
N GLU A 18 -16.47 1.91 -5.33
CA GLU A 18 -17.51 1.54 -4.39
C GLU A 18 -17.00 0.62 -3.29
N ARG A 19 -16.11 -0.30 -3.64
CA ARG A 19 -15.57 -1.26 -2.67
C ARG A 19 -14.44 -0.70 -1.84
N LEU A 20 -13.94 0.46 -2.21
CA LEU A 20 -12.79 1.01 -1.50
C LEU A 20 -13.12 1.39 -0.07
N GLU A 21 -14.36 1.81 0.20
CA GLU A 21 -14.78 2.10 1.57
C GLU A 21 -14.76 0.83 2.42
N GLU A 22 -15.25 -0.28 1.85
CA GLU A 22 -15.21 -1.57 2.54
C GLU A 22 -13.76 -2.00 2.78
N ALA A 23 -12.91 -1.81 1.77
CA ALA A 23 -11.48 -2.12 1.91
C ALA A 23 -10.83 -1.29 3.01
N ARG A 24 -11.19 -0.01 3.10
CA ARG A 24 -10.70 0.85 4.17
C ARG A 24 -11.08 0.30 5.54
N ASN A 25 -12.35 -0.09 5.68
CA ASN A 25 -12.82 -0.63 6.95
C ASN A 25 -12.10 -1.92 7.33
N GLN A 26 -11.90 -2.80 6.35
CA GLN A 26 -11.16 -4.04 6.58
C GLN A 26 -9.72 -3.78 7.00
N LEU A 27 -9.06 -2.87 6.30
CA LEU A 27 -7.67 -2.54 6.60
C LEU A 27 -7.54 -1.97 8.02
N HIS A 28 -8.37 -1.00 8.36
CA HIS A 28 -8.29 -0.38 9.69
C HIS A 28 -8.63 -1.37 10.79
N ASN A 29 -9.59 -2.27 10.56
CA ASN A 29 -9.89 -3.31 11.54
C ASN A 29 -8.70 -4.24 11.74
N THR A 30 -8.02 -4.60 10.66
CA THR A 30 -6.82 -5.43 10.73
C THR A 30 -5.71 -4.72 11.50
N LEU A 31 -5.51 -3.44 11.25
CA LEU A 31 -4.44 -2.69 11.89
C LEU A 31 -4.68 -2.44 13.38
N ARG A 32 -5.90 -2.64 13.86
CA ARG A 32 -6.22 -2.55 15.28
C ARG A 32 -5.83 -3.79 16.06
N GLU A 33 -5.53 -4.88 15.35
CA GLU A 33 -5.12 -6.12 16.02
C GLU A 33 -3.84 -5.89 16.81
N GLU A 34 -3.84 -6.36 18.04
CA GLU A 34 -2.72 -6.13 18.94
C GLU A 34 -1.43 -6.72 18.41
N GLU A 35 -1.50 -7.89 17.79
CA GLU A 35 -0.35 -8.58 17.23
C GLU A 35 0.26 -7.86 16.03
N LEU A 36 -0.48 -6.92 15.43
CA LEU A 36 -0.03 -6.22 14.23
C LEU A 36 0.40 -4.78 14.51
N GLN A 37 0.51 -4.40 15.78
CA GLN A 37 0.94 -3.05 16.13
C GLN A 37 2.35 -2.80 15.58
N LYS A 38 2.52 -1.63 14.95
CA LYS A 38 3.81 -1.19 14.39
C LYS A 38 4.33 -2.03 13.23
N ILE A 39 3.52 -2.94 12.69
CA ILE A 39 3.90 -3.72 11.52
C ILE A 39 3.78 -2.82 10.27
N PRO A 40 4.81 -2.77 9.40
CA PRO A 40 4.74 -1.99 8.17
C PRO A 40 3.66 -2.50 7.22
N VAL A 41 3.02 -1.58 6.51
CA VAL A 41 1.91 -1.89 5.61
C VAL A 41 2.27 -1.46 4.19
N LEU A 42 2.25 -2.40 3.27
CA LEU A 42 2.40 -2.11 1.84
C LEU A 42 1.05 -2.30 1.16
N VAL A 43 0.57 -1.26 0.51
CA VAL A 43 -0.68 -1.31 -0.24
C VAL A 43 -0.37 -1.27 -1.72
N PHE A 44 -0.84 -2.26 -2.47
CA PHE A 44 -0.78 -2.24 -3.92
C PHE A 44 -2.09 -1.67 -4.47
N ALA A 45 -2.02 -0.51 -5.09
CA ALA A 45 -3.14 0.07 -5.82
C ALA A 45 -3.12 -0.53 -7.23
N ASN A 46 -3.79 -1.67 -7.39
CA ASN A 46 -3.73 -2.48 -8.60
C ASN A 46 -4.59 -1.91 -9.71
N LYS A 47 -4.42 -2.43 -10.91
CA LYS A 47 -5.16 -2.04 -12.12
C LYS A 47 -4.92 -0.61 -12.57
N GLN A 48 -3.69 -0.14 -12.40
CA GLN A 48 -3.30 1.21 -12.83
C GLN A 48 -3.32 1.37 -14.35
N ASP A 49 -3.39 0.30 -15.09
CA ASP A 49 -3.49 0.31 -16.55
C ASP A 49 -4.86 0.75 -17.06
N LEU A 50 -5.88 0.71 -16.20
CA LEU A 50 -7.24 1.05 -16.62
C LEU A 50 -7.43 2.58 -16.63
N PRO A 51 -8.14 3.11 -17.65
CA PRO A 51 -8.25 4.57 -17.81
C PRO A 51 -8.98 5.28 -16.66
N ASN A 52 -9.88 4.58 -15.96
CA ASN A 52 -10.62 5.18 -14.86
C ASN A 52 -10.09 4.79 -13.49
N ALA A 53 -8.91 4.17 -13.45
CA ALA A 53 -8.32 3.78 -12.19
C ALA A 53 -7.98 5.01 -11.34
N MET A 54 -8.22 4.89 -10.04
CA MET A 54 -7.82 5.94 -9.10
C MET A 54 -6.30 6.02 -9.05
N SER A 55 -5.79 7.25 -8.88
CA SER A 55 -4.35 7.43 -8.71
C SER A 55 -3.93 6.88 -7.36
N VAL A 56 -2.62 6.67 -7.20
CA VAL A 56 -2.05 6.25 -5.92
C VAL A 56 -2.46 7.20 -4.80
N LYS A 57 -2.41 8.50 -5.08
CA LYS A 57 -2.79 9.51 -4.09
C LYS A 57 -4.25 9.41 -3.70
N GLU A 58 -5.12 9.17 -4.66
CA GLU A 58 -6.55 9.03 -4.40
C GLU A 58 -6.84 7.78 -3.55
N VAL A 59 -6.17 6.67 -3.86
CA VAL A 59 -6.29 5.45 -3.07
C VAL A 59 -5.83 5.69 -1.64
N GLU A 60 -4.69 6.36 -1.47
CA GLU A 60 -4.15 6.69 -0.17
C GLU A 60 -5.14 7.48 0.68
N GLU A 61 -5.75 8.50 0.08
CA GLU A 61 -6.73 9.32 0.77
C GLU A 61 -7.99 8.53 1.14
N LYS A 62 -8.47 7.72 0.22
CA LYS A 62 -9.69 6.96 0.46
C LYS A 62 -9.51 5.85 1.48
N LEU A 63 -8.33 5.30 1.59
CA LEU A 63 -8.01 4.33 2.63
C LEU A 63 -7.67 4.99 3.96
N ASP A 64 -7.56 6.31 3.96
CA ASP A 64 -7.29 7.10 5.17
C ASP A 64 -6.05 6.60 5.90
N LEU A 65 -4.98 6.37 5.14
CA LEU A 65 -3.75 5.84 5.72
C LEU A 65 -3.07 6.83 6.65
N GLN A 66 -3.32 8.12 6.45
CA GLN A 66 -2.72 9.14 7.30
C GLN A 66 -3.21 9.07 8.73
N SER A 67 -4.34 8.43 8.99
CA SER A 67 -4.83 8.24 10.35
C SER A 67 -4.14 7.09 11.07
N THR A 68 -3.37 6.27 10.36
CA THR A 68 -2.67 5.12 10.95
C THR A 68 -1.29 5.53 11.46
N ARG A 69 -1.25 6.27 12.56
CA ARG A 69 0.00 6.84 13.07
C ARG A 69 1.01 5.82 13.59
N ASP A 70 0.52 4.66 13.99
CA ASP A 70 1.37 3.64 14.58
C ASP A 70 1.98 2.68 13.55
N HIS A 71 1.69 2.92 12.28
CA HIS A 71 2.18 2.05 11.21
C HIS A 71 2.92 2.86 10.16
N VAL A 72 4.03 2.31 9.69
CA VAL A 72 4.68 2.81 8.49
C VAL A 72 3.96 2.20 7.30
N TRP A 73 3.60 3.02 6.33
CA TRP A 73 2.85 2.53 5.16
C TRP A 73 3.42 3.10 3.87
N PHE A 74 3.14 2.39 2.78
CA PHE A 74 3.53 2.80 1.44
C PHE A 74 2.48 2.29 0.47
N VAL A 75 2.04 3.15 -0.45
CA VAL A 75 1.09 2.77 -1.49
C VAL A 75 1.82 2.76 -2.82
N GLN A 76 1.80 1.62 -3.50
CA GLN A 76 2.46 1.44 -4.78
C GLN A 76 1.43 1.14 -5.86
N GLY A 77 1.45 1.92 -6.93
CA GLY A 77 0.63 1.63 -8.10
C GLY A 77 1.15 0.37 -8.77
N SER A 78 0.24 -0.49 -9.20
CA SER A 78 0.64 -1.75 -9.81
C SER A 78 -0.35 -2.19 -10.89
N CYS A 79 0.13 -3.10 -11.72
CA CYS A 79 -0.69 -3.80 -12.70
C CYS A 79 -0.30 -5.28 -12.65
N ALA A 80 -1.14 -6.10 -12.02
CA ALA A 80 -0.80 -7.51 -11.77
C ALA A 80 -0.63 -8.30 -13.07
N THR A 81 -1.34 -7.93 -14.14
CA THR A 81 -1.24 -8.64 -15.40
C THR A 81 0.11 -8.45 -16.08
N SER A 82 0.72 -7.29 -15.94
CA SER A 82 2.03 -7.00 -16.50
C SER A 82 3.16 -7.13 -15.49
N GLY A 83 2.83 -7.15 -14.19
CA GLY A 83 3.82 -7.15 -13.13
C GLY A 83 4.37 -5.76 -12.80
N ASP A 84 3.90 -4.72 -13.47
CA ASP A 84 4.38 -3.36 -13.20
C ASP A 84 4.08 -2.96 -11.77
N GLY A 85 5.06 -2.37 -11.12
CA GLY A 85 4.92 -1.86 -9.77
C GLY A 85 5.12 -2.88 -8.66
N LEU A 86 5.07 -4.18 -8.98
CA LEU A 86 5.22 -5.21 -7.94
C LEU A 86 6.63 -5.22 -7.36
N GLU A 87 7.63 -5.13 -8.22
CA GLU A 87 9.02 -5.12 -7.78
C GLU A 87 9.31 -3.89 -6.93
N GLU A 88 8.81 -2.73 -7.34
CA GLU A 88 9.02 -1.49 -6.61
C GLU A 88 8.43 -1.57 -5.20
N GLY A 89 7.24 -2.15 -5.07
CA GLY A 89 6.62 -2.33 -3.76
C GLY A 89 7.41 -3.27 -2.89
N LEU A 90 7.87 -4.38 -3.46
CA LEU A 90 8.67 -5.34 -2.70
C LEU A 90 10.03 -4.77 -2.34
N ASP A 91 10.60 -3.91 -3.20
CA ASP A 91 11.84 -3.21 -2.89
C ASP A 91 11.70 -2.32 -1.65
N TRP A 92 10.53 -1.71 -1.46
CA TRP A 92 10.30 -0.93 -0.26
C TRP A 92 10.47 -1.77 0.99
N ILE A 93 9.93 -3.00 0.98
CA ILE A 93 10.08 -3.93 2.10
C ILE A 93 11.56 -4.32 2.26
N THR A 94 12.22 -4.65 1.15
CA THR A 94 13.62 -5.06 1.16
C THR A 94 14.54 -3.97 1.69
N ASN A 95 14.17 -2.71 1.47
CA ASN A 95 14.96 -1.56 1.92
C ASN A 95 14.62 -1.11 3.34
N GLY A 96 13.89 -1.93 4.10
CA GLY A 96 13.64 -1.66 5.51
C GLY A 96 12.43 -0.78 5.77
N CYS A 97 11.52 -0.67 4.81
CA CYS A 97 10.27 0.08 4.96
C CYS A 97 10.50 1.52 5.40
N PRO A 98 11.22 2.34 4.59
CA PRO A 98 11.52 3.71 4.99
C PRO A 98 10.26 4.53 5.24
N VAL A 99 10.30 5.39 6.25
CA VAL A 99 9.13 6.17 6.69
C VAL A 99 8.77 7.30 5.73
N ASN A 100 9.58 7.55 4.72
CA ASN A 100 9.31 8.60 3.74
C ASN A 100 9.12 7.97 2.36
N PRO A 101 7.91 7.54 2.03
CA PRO A 101 7.64 6.86 0.75
C PRO A 101 7.97 7.72 -0.46
N GLN A 102 7.72 9.03 -0.40
CA GLN A 102 8.02 9.93 -1.51
C GLN A 102 9.51 9.97 -1.81
N ARG A 103 10.32 10.00 -0.75
CA ARG A 103 11.77 10.01 -0.90
C ARG A 103 12.25 8.71 -1.53
N PHE A 104 11.66 7.59 -1.13
CA PHE A 104 12.00 6.30 -1.70
C PHE A 104 11.64 6.24 -3.18
N GLN A 105 10.43 6.69 -3.55
CA GLN A 105 9.99 6.71 -4.94
C GLN A 105 10.88 7.62 -5.78
N LYS A 106 11.28 8.75 -5.23
CA LYS A 106 12.16 9.70 -5.91
C LYS A 106 13.51 9.07 -6.21
N ALA A 107 14.03 8.32 -5.27
CA ALA A 107 15.31 7.63 -5.45
C ALA A 107 15.20 6.56 -6.55
N LYS A 108 14.10 5.83 -6.60
CA LYS A 108 13.86 4.85 -7.67
C LYS A 108 13.77 5.52 -9.03
N SER A 109 13.07 6.65 -9.09
CA SER A 109 12.93 7.40 -10.34
C SER A 109 14.27 7.88 -10.86
N ALA A 110 15.17 8.28 -9.96
CA ALA A 110 16.49 8.76 -10.34
C ALA A 110 17.34 7.69 -10.99
N ARG A 111 17.05 6.43 -10.75
CA ARG A 111 17.78 5.32 -11.38
C ARG A 111 17.35 5.04 -12.81
N ASN A 112 16.18 5.50 -13.15
CA ASN A 112 15.64 5.28 -14.48
C ASN A 112 16.04 6.39 -15.44
#